data_90583d78d7e0856a8f14f6a8a5c12b49
#
_entry.id   90583d78d7e0856a8f14f6a8a5c12b49
#
_cell.length_a   1.000
_cell.length_b   1.000
_cell.length_c   1.000
_cell.angle_alpha   90.00
_cell.angle_beta   90.00
_cell.angle_gamma   90.00
#
_symmetry.space_group_name_H-M   'P 1'
#
loop_
_entity.id
_entity.type
_entity.pdbx_description
1 polymer ?
#
loop_
_entity_poly.entity_id
_entity_poly.type
_entity_poly.pdbx_seq_one_letter_code
_entity_poly.pdbx_strand_id
1 'polypeptide(L)'
;MGTPITDQTANLIVAQLLYLSNEDTDAPIQMYINSPGGQIYAGLAIYDTMQMISNPINTVAVGVTASFGTVLLTAGTPGQRFALPHATVHLHQQLGGAQGQATDIEIQANEILRLRDKLNGILANHTGQDVDKVKEDTERDYWLTAQEAVDYGLVDKVLEPSKDS
;
A
#
# COMPACT_ATOMS: atom_id res chain seq x y z
N MET A 1 -1.30 3.33 11.07
CA MET A 1 0.09 3.24 10.56
C MET A 1 0.55 4.66 10.23
N GLY A 2 1.37 5.24 11.08
CA GLY A 2 1.75 6.67 11.01
C GLY A 2 3.26 6.94 10.85
N THR A 3 4.02 5.97 10.35
CA THR A 3 5.48 6.03 10.26
C THR A 3 5.98 5.34 8.98
N PRO A 4 7.27 5.50 8.63
CA PRO A 4 7.88 4.68 7.58
C PRO A 4 7.76 3.18 7.89
N ILE A 5 7.65 2.38 6.84
CA ILE A 5 7.61 0.92 6.92
C ILE A 5 9.04 0.41 7.08
N THR A 6 9.32 -0.15 8.25
CA THR A 6 10.58 -0.82 8.62
C THR A 6 10.26 -2.22 9.11
N ASP A 7 11.27 -3.07 9.30
CA ASP A 7 11.07 -4.40 9.87
C ASP A 7 10.36 -4.34 11.24
N GLN A 8 10.71 -3.37 12.07
CA GLN A 8 10.11 -3.20 13.39
C GLN A 8 8.63 -2.81 13.32
N THR A 9 8.28 -1.81 12.48
CA THR A 9 6.90 -1.37 12.34
C THR A 9 6.06 -2.45 11.64
N ALA A 10 6.61 -3.17 10.68
CA ALA A 10 5.93 -4.27 10.00
C ALA A 10 5.63 -5.42 10.96
N ASN A 11 6.60 -5.85 11.77
CA ASN A 11 6.39 -6.92 12.76
C ASN A 11 5.30 -6.55 13.76
N LEU A 12 5.25 -5.28 14.20
CA LEU A 12 4.19 -4.80 15.09
C LEU A 12 2.81 -4.87 14.43
N ILE A 13 2.70 -4.39 13.18
CA ILE A 13 1.42 -4.40 12.44
C ILE A 13 0.98 -5.84 12.16
N VAL A 14 1.88 -6.71 11.73
CA VAL A 14 1.59 -8.14 11.53
C VAL A 14 1.07 -8.77 12.82
N ALA A 15 1.74 -8.54 13.96
CA ALA A 15 1.29 -9.06 15.23
C ALA A 15 -0.10 -8.54 15.62
N GLN A 16 -0.39 -7.25 15.38
CA GLN A 16 -1.71 -6.66 15.64
C GLN A 16 -2.79 -7.25 14.73
N LEU A 17 -2.52 -7.43 13.43
CA LEU A 17 -3.47 -8.06 12.50
C LEU A 17 -3.81 -9.49 12.92
N LEU A 18 -2.79 -10.29 13.25
CA LEU A 18 -2.98 -11.67 13.70
C LEU A 18 -3.72 -11.74 15.04
N TYR A 19 -3.40 -10.84 15.97
CA TYR A 19 -4.10 -10.75 17.26
C TYR A 19 -5.59 -10.43 17.06
N LEU A 20 -5.90 -9.37 16.29
CA LEU A 20 -7.28 -8.97 16.04
C LEU A 20 -8.07 -10.06 15.31
N SER A 21 -7.44 -10.71 14.33
CA SER A 21 -8.05 -11.82 13.61
C SER A 21 -8.33 -13.03 14.50
N ASN A 22 -7.49 -13.28 15.53
CA ASN A 22 -7.72 -14.37 16.49
C ASN A 22 -8.81 -14.03 17.51
N GLU A 23 -8.99 -12.75 17.86
CA GLU A 23 -10.04 -12.32 18.80
C GLU A 23 -11.44 -12.42 18.18
N ASP A 24 -11.60 -12.04 16.92
CA ASP A 24 -12.86 -12.11 16.18
C ASP A 24 -12.60 -12.15 14.67
N THR A 25 -12.84 -13.28 14.04
CA THR A 25 -12.58 -13.50 12.61
C THR A 25 -13.52 -12.74 11.66
N ASP A 26 -14.66 -12.27 12.15
CA ASP A 26 -15.70 -11.60 11.36
C ASP A 26 -15.69 -10.08 11.54
N ALA A 27 -15.09 -9.58 12.62
CA ALA A 27 -15.02 -8.15 12.90
C ALA A 27 -14.12 -7.43 11.89
N PRO A 28 -14.56 -6.30 11.29
CA PRO A 28 -13.73 -5.53 10.37
C PRO A 28 -12.56 -4.86 11.10
N ILE A 29 -11.38 -4.92 10.51
CA ILE A 29 -10.18 -4.23 10.99
C ILE A 29 -10.05 -2.89 10.30
N GLN A 30 -9.92 -1.80 11.09
CA GLN A 30 -9.71 -0.45 10.57
C GLN A 30 -8.22 -0.14 10.50
N MET A 31 -7.71 0.15 9.31
CA MET A 31 -6.30 0.51 9.10
C MET A 31 -6.18 1.95 8.56
N TYR A 32 -5.81 2.90 9.43
CA TYR A 32 -5.51 4.26 9.05
C TYR A 32 -4.05 4.36 8.61
N ILE A 33 -3.80 4.92 7.41
CA ILE A 33 -2.49 4.95 6.79
C ILE A 33 -2.06 6.39 6.53
N ASN A 34 -0.98 6.82 7.21
CA ASN A 34 -0.29 8.08 7.00
C ASN A 34 1.22 7.77 6.95
N SER A 35 1.69 7.27 5.82
CA SER A 35 3.03 6.71 5.70
C SER A 35 3.69 7.09 4.38
N PRO A 36 4.97 7.44 4.38
CA PRO A 36 5.73 7.67 3.16
C PRO A 36 6.11 6.36 2.42
N GLY A 37 5.68 5.20 2.93
CA GLY A 37 6.14 3.90 2.47
C GLY A 37 7.39 3.42 3.20
N GLY A 38 8.25 2.66 2.57
CA GLY A 38 9.47 2.15 3.17
C GLY A 38 9.97 0.84 2.56
N GLN A 39 10.52 -0.04 3.39
CA GLN A 39 11.16 -1.27 2.95
C GLN A 39 10.16 -2.25 2.32
N ILE A 40 10.50 -2.77 1.15
CA ILE A 40 9.60 -3.61 0.34
C ILE A 40 9.27 -4.91 1.04
N TYR A 41 10.27 -5.64 1.55
CA TYR A 41 10.02 -6.92 2.20
C TYR A 41 9.21 -6.77 3.49
N ALA A 42 9.47 -5.72 4.26
CA ALA A 42 8.68 -5.37 5.43
C ALA A 42 7.21 -5.06 5.05
N GLY A 43 7.02 -4.30 3.97
CA GLY A 43 5.70 -4.02 3.43
C GLY A 43 4.98 -5.26 2.90
N LEU A 44 5.69 -6.15 2.19
CA LEU A 44 5.11 -7.42 1.71
C LEU A 44 4.68 -8.33 2.87
N ALA A 45 5.38 -8.33 4.01
CA ALA A 45 4.96 -9.08 5.18
C ALA A 45 3.60 -8.58 5.72
N ILE A 46 3.37 -7.27 5.73
CA ILE A 46 2.06 -6.69 6.09
C ILE A 46 1.02 -7.07 5.04
N TYR A 47 1.33 -6.87 3.75
CA TYR A 47 0.43 -7.17 2.64
C TYR A 47 -0.04 -8.63 2.65
N ASP A 48 0.88 -9.58 2.73
CA ASP A 48 0.55 -11.00 2.73
C ASP A 48 -0.29 -11.37 3.97
N THR A 49 -0.03 -10.76 5.13
CA THR A 49 -0.85 -10.94 6.34
C THR A 49 -2.27 -10.40 6.13
N MET A 50 -2.41 -9.20 5.53
CA MET A 50 -3.73 -8.65 5.20
C MET A 50 -4.53 -9.56 4.26
N GLN A 51 -3.86 -10.20 3.30
CA GLN A 51 -4.52 -11.12 2.36
C GLN A 51 -4.81 -12.51 2.96
N MET A 52 -4.09 -12.91 4.01
CA MET A 52 -4.21 -14.23 4.63
C MET A 52 -5.37 -14.30 5.64
N ILE A 53 -5.59 -13.23 6.41
CA ILE A 53 -6.67 -13.20 7.42
C ILE A 53 -8.04 -13.06 6.76
N SER A 54 -9.08 -13.62 7.37
CA SER A 54 -10.45 -13.59 6.85
C SER A 54 -11.21 -12.30 7.16
N ASN A 55 -10.72 -11.50 8.09
CA ASN A 55 -11.35 -10.24 8.47
C ASN A 55 -11.46 -9.26 7.29
N PRO A 56 -12.58 -8.57 7.11
CA PRO A 56 -12.63 -7.40 6.24
C PRO A 56 -11.65 -6.35 6.74
N ILE A 57 -10.84 -5.79 5.85
CA ILE A 57 -9.90 -4.72 6.20
C ILE A 57 -10.33 -3.42 5.53
N ASN A 58 -10.74 -2.46 6.35
CA ASN A 58 -11.07 -1.12 5.90
C ASN A 58 -9.80 -0.26 5.95
N THR A 59 -9.35 0.21 4.81
CA THR A 59 -8.17 1.09 4.73
C THR A 59 -8.60 2.53 4.57
N VAL A 60 -7.91 3.44 5.23
CA VAL A 60 -8.20 4.88 5.18
C VAL A 60 -6.90 5.66 4.99
N ALA A 61 -6.78 6.37 3.87
CA ALA A 61 -5.68 7.31 3.64
C ALA A 61 -5.88 8.58 4.51
N VAL A 62 -4.85 8.93 5.27
CA VAL A 62 -4.81 10.10 6.15
C VAL A 62 -3.52 10.87 5.87
N GLY A 63 -3.60 12.18 5.67
CA GLY A 63 -2.42 13.00 5.38
C GLY A 63 -1.75 12.59 4.08
N VAL A 64 -0.63 11.86 4.15
CA VAL A 64 0.06 11.33 2.98
C VAL A 64 0.13 9.81 3.02
N THR A 65 -0.23 9.19 1.93
CA THR A 65 -0.06 7.75 1.74
C THR A 65 0.74 7.53 0.47
N ALA A 66 1.99 7.08 0.62
CA ALA A 66 2.95 7.06 -0.48
C ALA A 66 3.67 5.72 -0.61
N SER A 67 4.11 5.41 -1.85
CA SER A 67 4.95 4.25 -2.15
C SER A 67 4.31 2.94 -1.66
N PHE A 68 4.99 2.15 -0.83
CA PHE A 68 4.41 0.93 -0.27
C PHE A 68 3.18 1.20 0.63
N GLY A 69 3.05 2.41 1.21
CA GLY A 69 1.83 2.82 1.91
C GLY A 69 0.60 2.78 0.98
N THR A 70 0.76 3.22 -0.27
CA THR A 70 -0.30 3.15 -1.28
C THR A 70 -0.63 1.71 -1.66
N VAL A 71 0.35 0.82 -1.73
CA VAL A 71 0.11 -0.62 -1.95
C VAL A 71 -0.77 -1.19 -0.84
N LEU A 72 -0.49 -0.88 0.43
CA LEU A 72 -1.30 -1.32 1.56
C LEU A 72 -2.70 -0.68 1.58
N LEU A 73 -2.81 0.59 1.17
CA LEU A 73 -4.10 1.27 1.03
C LEU A 73 -5.01 0.55 0.05
N THR A 74 -4.49 0.21 -1.13
CA THR A 74 -5.27 -0.47 -2.18
C THR A 74 -5.56 -1.93 -1.85
N ALA A 75 -4.79 -2.53 -0.95
CA ALA A 75 -4.93 -3.93 -0.54
C ALA A 75 -6.08 -4.17 0.46
N GLY A 76 -6.79 -3.12 0.88
CA GLY A 76 -8.01 -3.24 1.67
C GLY A 76 -9.12 -3.98 0.95
N THR A 77 -10.12 -4.41 1.69
CA THR A 77 -11.29 -5.10 1.13
C THR A 77 -11.98 -4.23 0.08
N PRO A 78 -12.26 -4.75 -1.13
CA PRO A 78 -12.94 -3.99 -2.17
C PRO A 78 -14.26 -3.39 -1.67
N GLY A 79 -14.49 -2.10 -1.97
CA GLY A 79 -15.62 -1.33 -1.47
C GLY A 79 -15.41 -0.72 -0.08
N GLN A 80 -14.31 -1.04 0.59
CA GLN A 80 -13.98 -0.57 1.95
C GLN A 80 -12.63 0.13 2.03
N ARG A 81 -12.19 0.74 0.94
CA ARG A 81 -10.95 1.52 0.84
C ARG A 81 -11.32 2.99 0.73
N PHE A 82 -10.80 3.81 1.63
CA PHE A 82 -11.24 5.20 1.79
C PHE A 82 -10.06 6.17 1.79
N ALA A 83 -10.35 7.43 1.50
CA ALA A 83 -9.44 8.56 1.71
C ALA A 83 -10.17 9.68 2.46
N LEU A 84 -9.47 10.38 3.35
CA LEU A 84 -9.97 11.65 3.89
C LEU A 84 -9.88 12.74 2.82
N PRO A 85 -10.71 13.81 2.87
CA PRO A 85 -10.82 14.79 1.79
C PRO A 85 -9.51 15.49 1.40
N HIS A 86 -8.60 15.66 2.36
CA HIS A 86 -7.31 16.33 2.16
C HIS A 86 -6.12 15.35 2.12
N ALA A 87 -6.40 14.05 2.07
CA ALA A 87 -5.34 13.06 1.92
C ALA A 87 -4.73 13.14 0.53
N THR A 88 -3.44 12.96 0.47
CA THR A 88 -2.67 12.83 -0.78
C THR A 88 -2.21 11.39 -0.92
N VAL A 89 -2.43 10.81 -2.09
CA VAL A 89 -1.94 9.47 -2.44
C VAL A 89 -0.83 9.62 -3.47
N HIS A 90 0.24 8.86 -3.31
CA HIS A 90 1.41 8.98 -4.15
C HIS A 90 1.88 7.61 -4.64
N LEU A 91 2.06 7.53 -5.95
CA LEU A 91 2.66 6.40 -6.63
C LEU A 91 4.05 6.77 -7.13
N HIS A 92 5.00 5.87 -7.02
CA HIS A 92 6.28 5.90 -7.70
C HIS A 92 6.90 4.51 -7.71
N GLN A 93 7.81 4.28 -8.65
CA GLN A 93 8.60 3.06 -8.61
C GLN A 93 9.52 3.06 -7.38
N GLN A 94 9.81 1.85 -6.90
CA GLN A 94 10.72 1.67 -5.78
C GLN A 94 12.11 2.24 -6.08
N LEU A 95 12.68 2.93 -5.10
CA LEU A 95 14.07 3.32 -5.15
C LEU A 95 14.93 2.12 -4.76
N GLY A 96 15.94 1.84 -5.57
CA GLY A 96 16.91 0.80 -5.31
C GLY A 96 18.29 1.22 -5.80
N GLY A 97 19.31 0.63 -5.20
CA GLY A 97 20.70 0.81 -5.61
C GLY A 97 21.47 -0.49 -5.45
N ALA A 98 22.49 -0.68 -6.27
CA ALA A 98 23.38 -1.83 -6.21
C ALA A 98 24.82 -1.35 -6.12
N GLN A 99 25.62 -1.99 -5.26
CA GLN A 99 27.03 -1.70 -5.08
C GLN A 99 27.77 -3.01 -4.82
N GLY A 100 28.96 -3.16 -5.40
CA GLY A 100 29.78 -4.35 -5.24
C GLY A 100 30.49 -4.73 -6.53
N GLN A 101 30.84 -6.01 -6.66
CA GLN A 101 31.38 -6.56 -7.90
C GLN A 101 30.30 -6.64 -8.98
N ALA A 102 30.69 -6.71 -10.24
CA ALA A 102 29.76 -6.71 -11.39
C ALA A 102 28.65 -7.76 -11.25
N THR A 103 29.01 -8.98 -10.84
CA THR A 103 28.04 -10.08 -10.63
C THR A 103 27.06 -9.76 -9.50
N ASP A 104 27.52 -9.14 -8.40
CA ASP A 104 26.65 -8.77 -7.28
C ASP A 104 25.67 -7.67 -7.70
N ILE A 105 26.14 -6.70 -8.49
CA ILE A 105 25.31 -5.64 -9.06
C ILE A 105 24.21 -6.23 -9.97
N GLU A 106 24.56 -7.21 -10.82
CA GLU A 106 23.58 -7.86 -11.69
C GLU A 106 22.50 -8.62 -10.88
N ILE A 107 22.90 -9.36 -9.86
CA ILE A 107 21.96 -10.08 -8.98
C ILE A 107 21.02 -9.10 -8.29
N GLN A 108 21.51 -8.00 -7.73
CA GLN A 108 20.70 -6.98 -7.06
C GLN A 108 19.79 -6.26 -8.04
N ALA A 109 20.27 -5.93 -9.24
CA ALA A 109 19.47 -5.29 -10.26
C ALA A 109 18.29 -6.18 -10.70
N ASN A 110 18.54 -7.47 -10.92
CA ASN A 110 17.51 -8.43 -11.27
C ASN A 110 16.44 -8.55 -10.16
N GLU A 111 16.85 -8.55 -8.88
CA GLU A 111 15.90 -8.56 -7.76
C GLU A 111 15.06 -7.29 -7.67
N ILE A 112 15.66 -6.12 -7.88
CA ILE A 112 14.92 -4.85 -7.94
C ILE A 112 13.85 -4.88 -9.05
N LEU A 113 14.22 -5.36 -10.25
CA LEU A 113 13.28 -5.50 -11.36
C LEU A 113 12.14 -6.47 -11.05
N ARG A 114 12.47 -7.62 -10.47
CA ARG A 114 11.47 -8.62 -10.04
C ARG A 114 10.48 -8.05 -9.03
N LEU A 115 10.96 -7.30 -8.04
CA LEU A 115 10.10 -6.67 -7.03
C LEU A 115 9.24 -5.55 -7.62
N ARG A 116 9.78 -4.75 -8.55
CA ARG A 116 9.01 -3.73 -9.28
C ARG A 116 7.84 -4.38 -10.01
N ASP A 117 8.09 -5.41 -10.79
CA ASP A 117 7.05 -6.08 -11.56
C ASP A 117 6.00 -6.73 -10.65
N LYS A 118 6.42 -7.29 -9.50
CA LYS A 118 5.50 -7.79 -8.47
C LYS A 118 4.58 -6.70 -7.93
N LEU A 119 5.13 -5.53 -7.54
CA LEU A 119 4.35 -4.44 -6.97
C LEU A 119 3.39 -3.81 -7.99
N ASN A 120 3.83 -3.65 -9.24
CA ASN A 120 2.96 -3.20 -10.32
C ASN A 120 1.80 -4.19 -10.58
N GLY A 121 2.07 -5.48 -10.53
CA GLY A 121 1.02 -6.50 -10.62
C GLY A 121 0.03 -6.45 -9.45
N ILE A 122 0.50 -6.23 -8.23
CA ILE A 122 -0.36 -6.04 -7.05
C ILE A 122 -1.26 -4.82 -7.23
N LEU A 123 -0.68 -3.67 -7.61
CA LEU A 123 -1.44 -2.44 -7.85
C LEU A 123 -2.47 -2.62 -8.98
N ALA A 124 -2.09 -3.23 -10.10
CA ALA A 124 -2.99 -3.51 -11.21
C ALA A 124 -4.19 -4.37 -10.77
N ASN A 125 -3.93 -5.44 -10.01
CA ASN A 125 -4.98 -6.32 -9.52
C ASN A 125 -5.98 -5.60 -8.59
N HIS A 126 -5.51 -4.75 -7.70
CA HIS A 126 -6.37 -4.05 -6.73
C HIS A 126 -7.08 -2.83 -7.32
N THR A 127 -6.49 -2.16 -8.30
CA THR A 127 -7.07 -0.96 -8.93
C THR A 127 -7.95 -1.27 -10.13
N GLY A 128 -7.77 -2.44 -10.74
CA GLY A 128 -8.40 -2.78 -12.02
C GLY A 128 -7.77 -2.10 -13.23
N GLN A 129 -6.65 -1.39 -13.04
CA GLN A 129 -5.89 -0.77 -14.13
C GLN A 129 -5.08 -1.81 -14.90
N ASP A 130 -4.79 -1.51 -16.16
CA ASP A 130 -3.83 -2.29 -16.94
C ASP A 130 -2.43 -2.20 -16.33
N VAL A 131 -1.70 -3.33 -16.31
CA VAL A 131 -0.38 -3.39 -15.69
C VAL A 131 0.64 -2.48 -16.39
N ASP A 132 0.54 -2.29 -17.70
CA ASP A 132 1.45 -1.42 -18.44
C ASP A 132 1.16 0.04 -18.14
N LYS A 133 -0.13 0.40 -17.94
CA LYS A 133 -0.51 1.72 -17.44
C LYS A 133 0.05 1.98 -16.04
N VAL A 134 -0.06 1.01 -15.13
CA VAL A 134 0.53 1.14 -13.78
C VAL A 134 2.04 1.32 -13.83
N LYS A 135 2.73 0.59 -14.72
CA LYS A 135 4.18 0.76 -14.94
C LYS A 135 4.54 2.16 -15.42
N GLU A 136 3.77 2.70 -16.36
CA GLU A 136 3.98 4.06 -16.88
C GLU A 136 3.75 5.11 -15.78
N ASP A 137 2.62 5.02 -15.06
CA ASP A 137 2.24 5.98 -14.02
C ASP A 137 3.20 5.95 -12.81
N THR A 138 3.79 4.79 -12.51
CA THR A 138 4.76 4.64 -11.41
C THR A 138 6.20 4.97 -11.79
N GLU A 139 6.51 5.20 -13.08
CA GLU A 139 7.88 5.47 -13.54
C GLU A 139 8.48 6.74 -12.89
N ARG A 140 7.63 7.72 -12.57
CA ARG A 140 7.96 8.95 -11.88
C ARG A 140 6.98 9.23 -10.75
N ASP A 141 7.24 10.26 -9.96
CA ASP A 141 6.33 10.70 -8.91
C ASP A 141 4.96 11.05 -9.48
N TYR A 142 3.95 10.35 -9.06
CA TYR A 142 2.57 10.58 -9.45
C TYR A 142 1.71 10.86 -8.22
N TRP A 143 1.38 12.13 -8.04
CA TRP A 143 0.62 12.63 -6.90
C TRP A 143 -0.86 12.75 -7.24
N LEU A 144 -1.72 12.20 -6.39
CA LEU A 144 -3.16 12.19 -6.55
C LEU A 144 -3.84 12.81 -5.33
N THR A 145 -4.83 13.64 -5.58
CA THR A 145 -5.82 14.04 -4.59
C THR A 145 -6.68 12.84 -4.18
N ALA A 146 -7.45 12.99 -3.10
CA ALA A 146 -8.36 11.93 -2.66
C ALA A 146 -9.36 11.50 -3.76
N GLN A 147 -9.88 12.46 -4.54
CA GLN A 147 -10.81 12.17 -5.64
C GLN A 147 -10.13 11.47 -6.82
N GLU A 148 -8.95 11.94 -7.22
CA GLU A 148 -8.17 11.28 -8.28
C GLU A 148 -7.77 9.85 -7.88
N ALA A 149 -7.53 9.59 -6.59
CA ALA A 149 -7.28 8.24 -6.09
C ALA A 149 -8.52 7.32 -6.20
N VAL A 150 -9.74 7.87 -6.06
CA VAL A 150 -10.98 7.14 -6.35
C VAL A 150 -11.09 6.86 -7.85
N ASP A 151 -10.88 7.86 -8.69
CA ASP A 151 -10.99 7.73 -10.16
C ASP A 151 -9.97 6.74 -10.73
N TYR A 152 -8.80 6.65 -10.10
CA TYR A 152 -7.77 5.66 -10.44
C TYR A 152 -8.10 4.24 -9.96
N GLY A 153 -8.92 4.08 -8.93
CA GLY A 153 -9.25 2.80 -8.30
C GLY A 153 -8.36 2.43 -7.12
N LEU A 154 -7.54 3.36 -6.61
CA LEU A 154 -6.69 3.16 -5.42
C LEU A 154 -7.52 3.09 -4.14
N VAL A 155 -8.62 3.82 -4.09
CA VAL A 155 -9.62 3.79 -3.04
C VAL A 155 -11.02 3.77 -3.64
N ASP A 156 -12.04 3.44 -2.83
CA ASP A 156 -13.42 3.31 -3.32
C ASP A 156 -14.24 4.58 -3.08
N LYS A 157 -13.88 5.39 -2.07
CA LYS A 157 -14.66 6.57 -1.71
C LYS A 157 -13.85 7.58 -0.88
N VAL A 158 -14.13 8.87 -1.07
CA VAL A 158 -13.72 9.94 -0.15
C VAL A 158 -14.71 10.00 1.01
N LEU A 159 -14.21 10.00 2.26
CA LEU A 159 -15.04 10.15 3.45
C LEU A 159 -15.31 11.63 3.71
N GLU A 160 -16.56 12.04 3.57
CA GLU A 160 -16.99 13.41 3.95
C GLU A 160 -17.12 13.54 5.47
N PRO A 161 -16.83 14.74 6.03
CA PRO A 161 -17.14 15.01 7.42
C PRO A 161 -18.64 14.84 7.68
N SER A 162 -19.01 14.24 8.82
CA SER A 162 -20.42 14.19 9.20
C SER A 162 -20.92 15.63 9.38
N LYS A 163 -21.96 16.02 8.66
CA LYS A 163 -22.57 17.35 8.75
C LYS A 163 -23.38 17.56 10.04
N ASP A 164 -23.46 16.52 10.88
CA ASP A 164 -24.23 16.49 12.12
C ASP A 164 -23.30 16.46 13.33
N SER A 165 -22.69 17.59 13.64
CA SER A 165 -22.04 17.86 14.94
C SER A 165 -22.16 19.36 15.28
#